data_280be29a00a5968931f859c68d93dcbf
#
_entry.id   280be29a00a5968931f859c68d93dcbf
#
_cell.length_a   1.000
_cell.length_b   1.000
_cell.length_c   1.000
_cell.angle_alpha   90.00
_cell.angle_beta   90.00
_cell.angle_gamma   90.00
#
_symmetry.space_group_name_H-M   'P 1'
#
loop_
_entity.id
_entity.type
_entity.pdbx_description
1 polymer ?
#
loop_
_entity_poly.entity_id
_entity_poly.type
_entity_poly.pdbx_seq_one_letter_code
_entity_poly.pdbx_strand_id
1 'polypeptide(L)'
;SSLDKIAVVLKNNVEDRNIGIEGHTDNEPIKHSKWKSNWELSTSRATSVLHYLVDTKGINPKRVAAIGYGEYRPVASNDTDSGKRQNRRVEIVILPKNMEKIQADMNKITQRKQQIEKQLKKYKK
;
A
#
# COMPACT_ATOMS: atom_id res chain seq x y z
N SER A 1 5.88 -7.60 -20.54
CA SER A 1 4.97 -6.62 -19.96
C SER A 1 5.72 -5.64 -19.05
N SER A 2 5.06 -4.56 -18.67
CA SER A 2 5.62 -3.59 -17.72
C SER A 2 5.94 -4.24 -16.38
N LEU A 3 5.07 -5.13 -15.90
CA LEU A 3 5.29 -5.85 -14.64
C LEU A 3 6.51 -6.76 -14.71
N ASP A 4 6.77 -7.38 -15.84
CA ASP A 4 7.95 -8.24 -16.00
C ASP A 4 9.25 -7.43 -15.89
N LYS A 5 9.28 -6.25 -16.51
CA LYS A 5 10.43 -5.35 -16.42
C LYS A 5 10.65 -4.85 -15.00
N ILE A 6 9.58 -4.47 -14.33
CA ILE A 6 9.63 -4.03 -12.92
C ILE A 6 10.15 -5.16 -12.03
N ALA A 7 9.68 -6.39 -12.24
CA ALA A 7 10.11 -7.54 -11.45
C ALA A 7 11.62 -7.77 -11.56
N VAL A 8 12.20 -7.59 -12.76
CA VAL A 8 13.66 -7.71 -12.95
C VAL A 8 14.40 -6.67 -12.12
N VAL A 9 13.95 -5.42 -12.14
CA VAL A 9 14.56 -4.33 -11.35
C VAL A 9 14.46 -4.62 -9.86
N LEU A 10 13.28 -5.02 -9.38
CA LEU A 10 13.06 -5.31 -7.96
C LEU A 10 13.93 -6.46 -7.46
N LYS A 11 14.13 -7.46 -8.30
CA LYS A 11 14.91 -8.64 -7.93
C LYS A 11 16.41 -8.38 -7.94
N ASN A 12 16.91 -7.62 -8.91
CA ASN A 12 18.35 -7.50 -9.15
C ASN A 12 18.99 -6.24 -8.56
N ASN A 13 18.25 -5.13 -8.48
CA ASN A 13 18.83 -3.84 -8.12
C ASN A 13 18.45 -3.36 -6.72
N VAL A 14 17.37 -3.87 -6.14
CA VAL A 14 16.84 -3.39 -4.85
C VAL A 14 16.39 -4.57 -3.97
N GLU A 15 17.04 -5.71 -4.10
CA GLU A 15 16.62 -6.95 -3.43
C GLU A 15 16.63 -6.88 -1.90
N ASP A 16 17.35 -5.92 -1.32
CA ASP A 16 17.42 -5.72 0.13
C ASP A 16 16.35 -4.74 0.64
N ARG A 17 15.52 -4.20 -0.24
CA ARG A 17 14.50 -3.22 0.14
C ARG A 17 13.10 -3.82 0.16
N ASN A 18 12.28 -3.27 1.03
CA ASN A 18 10.87 -3.61 1.07
C ASN A 18 10.09 -2.87 -0.02
N ILE A 19 9.00 -3.48 -0.45
CA ILE A 19 8.22 -3.03 -1.59
C ILE A 19 6.77 -2.88 -1.13
N GLY A 20 6.19 -1.70 -1.35
CA GLY A 20 4.76 -1.45 -1.17
C GLY A 20 4.05 -1.48 -2.51
N ILE A 21 2.96 -2.22 -2.60
CA ILE A 21 2.10 -2.24 -3.79
C ILE A 21 0.82 -1.53 -3.42
N GLU A 22 0.56 -0.38 -4.04
CA GLU A 22 -0.53 0.51 -3.69
C GLU A 22 -1.59 0.52 -4.78
N GLY A 23 -2.81 0.10 -4.43
CA GLY A 23 -3.94 0.11 -5.34
C GLY A 23 -4.78 1.37 -5.16
N HIS A 24 -5.29 1.88 -6.28
CA HIS A 24 -6.10 3.09 -6.33
C HIS A 24 -7.26 2.92 -7.29
N THR A 25 -8.36 3.62 -7.01
CA THR A 25 -9.53 3.67 -7.87
C THR A 25 -9.86 5.12 -8.24
N ASP A 26 -10.78 5.30 -9.20
CA ASP A 26 -11.46 6.57 -9.37
C ASP A 26 -12.57 6.71 -8.32
N ASN A 27 -13.39 7.74 -8.42
CA ASN A 27 -14.47 8.01 -7.47
C ASN A 27 -15.83 7.42 -7.89
N GLU A 28 -15.88 6.57 -8.90
CA GLU A 28 -17.12 5.91 -9.27
C GLU A 28 -17.54 4.92 -8.19
N PRO A 29 -18.79 5.00 -7.69
CA PRO A 29 -19.29 4.02 -6.74
C PRO A 29 -19.35 2.62 -7.35
N ILE A 30 -19.11 1.61 -6.52
CA ILE A 30 -19.26 0.21 -6.93
C ILE A 30 -20.75 -0.10 -7.07
N LYS A 31 -21.19 -0.56 -8.24
CA LYS A 31 -22.61 -0.83 -8.50
C LYS A 31 -22.91 -2.30 -8.83
N HIS A 32 -22.07 -2.92 -9.63
CA HIS A 32 -22.36 -4.26 -10.19
C HIS A 32 -21.18 -5.21 -10.06
N SER A 33 -20.50 -5.17 -8.92
CA SER A 33 -19.36 -6.04 -8.70
C SER A 33 -19.45 -6.71 -7.34
N LYS A 34 -18.64 -7.75 -7.15
CA LYS A 34 -18.53 -8.46 -5.87
C LYS A 34 -17.85 -7.65 -4.78
N TRP A 35 -17.24 -6.51 -5.14
CA TRP A 35 -16.53 -5.70 -4.17
C TRP A 35 -17.50 -4.80 -3.42
N LYS A 36 -17.34 -4.73 -2.11
CA LYS A 36 -18.21 -3.93 -1.25
C LYS A 36 -18.02 -2.44 -1.46
N SER A 37 -16.78 -2.02 -1.69
CA SER A 37 -16.43 -0.60 -1.87
C SER A 37 -15.16 -0.46 -2.69
N ASN A 38 -14.77 0.79 -2.98
CA ASN A 38 -13.49 1.07 -3.62
C ASN A 38 -12.29 0.69 -2.73
N TRP A 39 -12.47 0.60 -1.42
CA TRP A 39 -11.45 0.08 -0.53
C TRP A 39 -11.08 -1.36 -0.88
N GLU A 40 -12.06 -2.25 -0.96
CA GLU A 40 -11.83 -3.66 -1.27
C GLU A 40 -11.33 -3.84 -2.71
N LEU A 41 -11.87 -3.06 -3.65
CA LEU A 41 -11.43 -3.12 -5.05
C LEU A 41 -9.95 -2.74 -5.17
N SER A 42 -9.53 -1.64 -4.57
CA SER A 42 -8.14 -1.18 -4.63
C SER A 42 -7.18 -2.18 -3.96
N THR A 43 -7.59 -2.72 -2.83
CA THR A 43 -6.80 -3.72 -2.09
C THR A 43 -6.66 -5.00 -2.93
N SER A 44 -7.73 -5.43 -3.58
CA SER A 44 -7.71 -6.60 -4.46
C SER A 44 -6.78 -6.43 -5.65
N ARG A 45 -6.77 -5.26 -6.27
CA ARG A 45 -5.86 -4.97 -7.38
C ARG A 45 -4.40 -5.02 -6.94
N ALA A 46 -4.11 -4.41 -5.79
CA ALA A 46 -2.76 -4.46 -5.22
C ALA A 46 -2.34 -5.90 -4.89
N THR A 47 -3.24 -6.67 -4.30
CA THR A 47 -2.98 -8.07 -3.95
C THR A 47 -2.75 -8.93 -5.19
N SER A 48 -3.48 -8.69 -6.28
CA SER A 48 -3.27 -9.41 -7.54
C SER A 48 -1.87 -9.18 -8.10
N VAL A 49 -1.38 -7.94 -8.06
CA VAL A 49 -0.02 -7.61 -8.48
C VAL A 49 1.01 -8.27 -7.55
N LEU A 50 0.75 -8.24 -6.24
CA LEU A 50 1.61 -8.90 -5.25
C LEU A 50 1.77 -10.38 -5.58
N HIS A 51 0.68 -11.09 -5.81
CA HIS A 51 0.73 -12.51 -6.15
C HIS A 51 1.51 -12.78 -7.43
N TYR A 52 1.34 -11.93 -8.44
CA TYR A 52 2.10 -12.07 -9.67
C TYR A 52 3.61 -11.93 -9.41
N LEU A 53 4.00 -10.92 -8.64
CA LEU A 53 5.42 -10.71 -8.34
C LEU A 53 6.01 -11.84 -7.49
N VAL A 54 5.29 -12.32 -6.51
CA VAL A 54 5.76 -13.37 -5.60
C VAL A 54 5.67 -14.75 -6.27
N ASP A 55 4.49 -15.11 -6.75
CA ASP A 55 4.22 -16.48 -7.19
C ASP A 55 4.80 -16.78 -8.57
N THR A 56 4.80 -15.79 -9.47
CA THR A 56 5.27 -15.98 -10.84
C THR A 56 6.69 -15.49 -11.03
N LYS A 57 7.07 -14.38 -10.43
CA LYS A 57 8.38 -13.76 -10.63
C LYS A 57 9.39 -14.06 -9.53
N GLY A 58 8.97 -14.73 -8.45
CA GLY A 58 9.89 -15.20 -7.41
C GLY A 58 10.41 -14.11 -6.47
N ILE A 59 9.71 -12.99 -6.35
CA ILE A 59 10.05 -11.96 -5.35
C ILE A 59 9.80 -12.53 -3.96
N ASN A 60 10.73 -12.31 -3.04
CA ASN A 60 10.62 -12.80 -1.66
C ASN A 60 9.37 -12.19 -0.99
N PRO A 61 8.42 -13.02 -0.54
CA PRO A 61 7.17 -12.53 0.06
C PRO A 61 7.39 -11.70 1.34
N LYS A 62 8.51 -11.87 2.02
CA LYS A 62 8.83 -11.07 3.22
C LYS A 62 9.10 -9.61 2.89
N ARG A 63 9.34 -9.28 1.62
CA ARG A 63 9.66 -7.92 1.18
C ARG A 63 8.45 -7.12 0.73
N VAL A 64 7.29 -7.74 0.55
CA VAL A 64 6.18 -7.16 -0.20
C VAL A 64 4.95 -6.96 0.68
N ALA A 65 4.28 -5.83 0.52
CA ALA A 65 3.00 -5.56 1.15
C ALA A 65 2.03 -4.97 0.12
N ALA A 66 0.74 -5.29 0.26
CA ALA A 66 -0.31 -4.73 -0.58
C ALA A 66 -1.14 -3.75 0.26
N ILE A 67 -1.43 -2.58 -0.32
CA ILE A 67 -2.14 -1.49 0.34
C ILE A 67 -3.24 -0.98 -0.60
N GLY A 68 -4.47 -0.87 -0.10
CA GLY A 68 -5.57 -0.28 -0.86
C GLY A 68 -5.92 1.09 -0.32
N TYR A 69 -5.80 2.12 -1.15
CA TYR A 69 -6.13 3.50 -0.79
C TYR A 69 -7.53 3.92 -1.23
N GLY A 70 -8.24 3.08 -1.98
CA GLY A 70 -9.55 3.44 -2.51
C GLY A 70 -9.46 4.61 -3.50
N GLU A 71 -10.44 5.51 -3.43
CA GLU A 71 -10.53 6.68 -4.29
C GLU A 71 -9.84 7.93 -3.74
N TYR A 72 -9.24 7.84 -2.55
CA TYR A 72 -8.91 9.02 -1.73
C TYR A 72 -7.54 9.61 -2.03
N ARG A 73 -6.80 9.08 -2.98
CA ARG A 73 -5.49 9.62 -3.41
C ARG A 73 -5.43 9.81 -4.93
N PRO A 74 -6.29 10.68 -5.48
CA PRO A 74 -6.31 10.90 -6.93
C PRO A 74 -5.03 11.60 -7.40
N VAL A 75 -4.61 11.27 -8.62
CA VAL A 75 -3.49 11.95 -9.30
C VAL A 75 -3.98 12.82 -10.45
N ALA A 76 -5.28 12.74 -10.76
CA ALA A 76 -5.90 13.49 -11.84
C ALA A 76 -7.36 13.79 -11.49
N SER A 77 -8.02 14.62 -12.31
CA SER A 77 -9.41 14.97 -12.11
C SER A 77 -10.33 13.76 -12.34
N ASN A 78 -11.28 13.55 -11.43
CA ASN A 78 -12.35 12.58 -11.61
C ASN A 78 -13.51 13.14 -12.46
N ASP A 79 -13.41 14.38 -12.94
CA ASP A 79 -14.44 15.02 -13.77
C ASP A 79 -14.33 14.62 -15.24
N THR A 80 -13.23 13.99 -15.65
CA THR A 80 -12.99 13.53 -17.01
C THR A 80 -12.72 12.04 -17.06
N ASP A 81 -13.04 11.38 -18.16
CA ASP A 81 -12.74 9.97 -18.36
C ASP A 81 -11.23 9.71 -18.37
N SER A 82 -10.46 10.61 -18.95
CA SER A 82 -9.00 10.54 -18.97
C SER A 82 -8.42 10.58 -17.55
N GLY A 83 -8.91 11.50 -16.72
CA GLY A 83 -8.46 11.62 -15.34
C GLY A 83 -8.83 10.41 -14.50
N LYS A 84 -10.05 9.89 -14.66
CA LYS A 84 -10.49 8.67 -13.99
C LYS A 84 -9.58 7.49 -14.33
N ARG A 85 -9.19 7.34 -15.59
CA ARG A 85 -8.27 6.26 -16.01
C ARG A 85 -6.92 6.39 -15.32
N GLN A 86 -6.41 7.60 -15.18
CA GLN A 86 -5.14 7.81 -14.47
C GLN A 86 -5.26 7.47 -12.99
N ASN A 87 -6.42 7.70 -12.39
CA ASN A 87 -6.66 7.36 -10.99
C ASN A 87 -6.77 5.86 -10.75
N ARG A 88 -7.28 5.08 -11.72
CA ARG A 88 -7.35 3.63 -11.65
C ARG A 88 -5.98 3.03 -11.93
N ARG A 89 -5.17 2.86 -10.89
CA ARG A 89 -3.78 2.46 -11.03
C ARG A 89 -3.29 1.61 -9.87
N VAL A 90 -2.16 0.95 -10.11
CA VAL A 90 -1.35 0.33 -9.06
C VAL A 90 0.03 0.98 -9.12
N GLU A 91 0.49 1.46 -7.99
CA GLU A 91 1.83 2.04 -7.85
C GLU A 91 2.71 1.08 -7.07
N ILE A 92 3.94 0.90 -7.52
CA ILE A 92 4.93 0.07 -6.83
C ILE A 92 5.96 1.00 -6.22
N VAL A 93 6.03 0.99 -4.89
CA VAL A 93 6.87 1.90 -4.11
C VAL A 93 8.00 1.10 -3.46
N ILE A 94 9.23 1.52 -3.71
CA ILE A 94 10.40 0.94 -3.05
C ILE A 94 10.64 1.72 -1.77
N LEU A 95 10.57 1.03 -0.63
CA LEU A 95 10.69 1.66 0.67
C LEU A 95 12.15 1.91 1.02
N PRO A 96 12.46 2.96 1.81
CA PRO A 96 13.83 3.25 2.21
C PRO A 96 14.47 2.11 3.02
N LYS A 97 15.79 1.95 2.92
CA LYS A 97 16.54 0.93 3.67
C LYS A 97 16.41 1.05 5.18
N ASN A 98 16.13 2.24 5.68
CA ASN A 98 16.02 2.49 7.12
C ASN A 98 14.60 2.30 7.67
N MET A 99 13.72 1.63 6.93
CA MET A 99 12.35 1.40 7.38
C MET A 99 12.26 0.63 8.69
N GLU A 100 13.15 -0.33 8.90
CA GLU A 100 13.17 -1.09 10.15
C GLU A 100 13.45 -0.18 11.34
N LYS A 101 14.39 0.76 11.18
CA LYS A 101 14.70 1.75 12.20
C LYS A 101 13.52 2.68 12.46
N ILE A 102 12.89 3.16 11.39
CA ILE A 102 11.69 4.01 11.48
C ILE A 102 10.59 3.28 12.22
N GLN A 103 10.34 2.01 11.89
CA GLN A 103 9.34 1.20 12.56
C GLN A 103 9.65 1.02 14.05
N ALA A 104 10.90 0.77 14.39
CA ALA A 104 11.32 0.65 15.78
C ALA A 104 11.10 1.97 16.55
N ASP A 105 11.41 3.10 15.92
CA ASP A 105 11.18 4.42 16.52
C ASP A 105 9.70 4.69 16.73
N MET A 106 8.85 4.33 15.76
CA MET A 106 7.40 4.45 15.87
C MET A 106 6.84 3.58 16.99
N ASN A 107 7.37 2.37 17.15
CA ASN A 107 6.96 1.47 18.24
C ASN A 107 7.30 2.07 19.61
N LYS A 108 8.47 2.69 19.74
CA LYS A 108 8.86 3.40 20.97
C LYS A 108 7.91 4.55 21.29
N ILE A 109 7.52 5.32 20.27
CA ILE A 109 6.56 6.43 20.42
C ILE A 109 5.22 5.89 20.91
N THR A 110 4.73 4.81 20.32
CA THR A 110 3.48 4.17 20.71
C THR A 110 3.51 3.72 22.18
N GLN A 111 4.59 3.07 22.60
CA GLN A 111 4.76 2.63 23.99
C GLN A 111 4.76 3.82 24.97
N ARG A 112 5.45 4.89 24.60
CA ARG A 112 5.52 6.11 25.41
C ARG A 112 4.14 6.76 25.54
N LYS A 113 3.39 6.79 24.45
CA LYS A 113 2.01 7.29 24.45
C LYS A 113 1.13 6.47 25.41
N GLN A 114 1.25 5.16 25.37
CA GLN A 114 0.49 4.27 26.27
C GLN A 114 0.84 4.51 27.73
N GLN A 115 2.12 4.72 28.03
CA GLN A 115 2.56 5.04 29.39
C GLN A 115 1.96 6.35 29.89
N ILE A 116 1.97 7.37 29.04
CA ILE A 116 1.38 8.68 29.34
C ILE A 116 -0.12 8.54 29.61
N GLU A 117 -0.83 7.78 28.79
CA GLU A 117 -2.26 7.53 28.95
C GLU A 117 -2.55 6.82 30.29
N LYS A 118 -1.73 5.86 30.67
CA LYS A 118 -1.85 5.19 31.96
C LYS A 118 -1.66 6.14 33.13
N GLN A 119 -0.68 7.03 33.06
CA GLN A 119 -0.43 8.03 34.08
C GLN A 119 -1.61 9.01 34.20
N LEU A 120 -2.15 9.45 33.06
CA LEU A 120 -3.30 10.35 33.04
C LEU A 120 -4.54 9.72 33.67
N LYS A 121 -4.75 8.43 33.50
CA LYS A 121 -5.89 7.71 34.12
C LYS A 121 -5.84 7.75 35.65
N LYS A 122 -4.65 7.82 36.24
CA LYS A 122 -4.50 7.92 37.70
C LYS A 122 -5.07 9.22 38.25
N TYR A 123 -5.19 10.25 37.44
CA TYR A 123 -5.69 11.57 37.85
C TYR A 123 -7.15 11.81 37.50
N LYS A 124 -7.83 10.83 36.88
CA LYS A 124 -9.24 10.92 36.45
C LYS A 124 -10.19 10.24 37.44
N LYS A 125 -10.03 10.48 38.70
CA LYS A 125 -10.97 9.95 39.68
C LYS A 125 -12.05 10.97 40.01
#